data_65c4b23ab11b546d220948a0a6b0ac60
#
_entry.id   65c4b23ab11b546d220948a0a6b0ac60
#
_cell.length_a   1.000
_cell.length_b   1.000
_cell.length_c   1.000
_cell.angle_alpha   90.00
_cell.angle_beta   90.00
_cell.angle_gamma   90.00
#
_symmetry.space_group_name_H-M   'P 1'
#
loop_
_entity.id
_entity.type
_entity.pdbx_description
1 polymer ?
#
loop_
_entity_poly.entity_id
_entity_poly.type
_entity_poly.pdbx_seq_one_letter_code
_entity_poly.pdbx_strand_id
1 'polypeptide(L)'
;MDKFFPHTFGRNLQNLRIAKGLSLSKLASDAGIAKSNLSRLEQGSGNPTLDTIWRLAVQLDVPFSHLVSAVDVSLGNDGVQVKLIEQGTDTPQVDAYWMSCAPNTERKAEAHSSNTYETILVISGSLETGTEGNTRLLIAGECFTFSADMPHVYRTKDRWATFLVTITYGKEGGHDEY
;
A
#
# COMPACT_ATOMS: atom_id res chain seq x y z
N MET A 1 -6.37 -19.01 2.67
CA MET A 1 -5.97 -18.05 1.64
C MET A 1 -6.90 -18.23 0.46
N ASP A 2 -7.64 -17.20 0.11
CA ASP A 2 -8.66 -17.29 -0.94
C ASP A 2 -8.00 -17.58 -2.29
N LYS A 3 -8.43 -18.65 -2.96
CA LYS A 3 -7.87 -19.08 -4.26
C LYS A 3 -8.12 -18.04 -5.38
N PHE A 4 -9.04 -17.11 -5.16
CA PHE A 4 -9.40 -16.07 -6.14
C PHE A 4 -8.45 -14.86 -6.12
N PHE A 5 -7.79 -14.57 -4.99
CA PHE A 5 -6.90 -13.42 -4.89
C PHE A 5 -5.80 -13.36 -5.95
N PRO A 6 -4.97 -14.39 -6.15
CA PRO A 6 -3.88 -14.31 -7.11
C PRO A 6 -4.34 -14.04 -8.54
N HIS A 7 -5.47 -14.62 -8.95
CA HIS A 7 -6.01 -14.43 -10.30
C HIS A 7 -6.60 -13.04 -10.51
N THR A 8 -7.34 -12.52 -9.53
CA THR A 8 -7.92 -11.16 -9.62
C THR A 8 -6.82 -10.11 -9.61
N PHE A 9 -5.87 -10.22 -8.68
CA PHE A 9 -4.69 -9.36 -8.62
C PHE A 9 -3.89 -9.40 -9.93
N GLY A 10 -3.57 -10.60 -10.42
CA GLY A 10 -2.79 -10.78 -11.66
C GLY A 10 -3.46 -10.13 -12.87
N ARG A 11 -4.76 -10.29 -13.00
CA ARG A 11 -5.54 -9.65 -14.07
C ARG A 11 -5.56 -8.12 -13.97
N ASN A 12 -5.77 -7.58 -12.76
CA ASN A 12 -5.73 -6.13 -12.53
C ASN A 12 -4.35 -5.56 -12.88
N LEU A 13 -3.28 -6.22 -12.41
CA LEU A 13 -1.91 -5.84 -12.68
C LEU A 13 -1.61 -5.83 -14.19
N GLN A 14 -1.96 -6.89 -14.90
CA GLN A 14 -1.75 -7.00 -16.34
C GLN A 14 -2.51 -5.90 -17.12
N ASN A 15 -3.78 -5.68 -16.76
CA ASN A 15 -4.61 -4.65 -17.41
C ASN A 15 -4.03 -3.25 -17.21
N LEU A 16 -3.62 -2.90 -15.99
CA LEU A 16 -3.00 -1.61 -15.68
C LEU A 16 -1.67 -1.42 -16.42
N ARG A 17 -0.81 -2.45 -16.42
CA ARG A 17 0.45 -2.40 -17.18
C ARG A 17 0.23 -2.17 -18.67
N ILE A 18 -0.72 -2.90 -19.28
CA ILE A 18 -1.04 -2.75 -20.71
C ILE A 18 -1.61 -1.35 -20.98
N ALA A 19 -2.50 -0.86 -20.14
CA ALA A 19 -3.09 0.48 -20.28
C ALA A 19 -2.02 1.59 -20.22
N LYS A 20 -0.95 1.39 -19.44
CA LYS A 20 0.21 2.30 -19.37
C LYS A 20 1.22 2.06 -20.52
N GLY A 21 0.97 1.14 -21.44
CA GLY A 21 1.87 0.83 -22.57
C GLY A 21 3.20 0.19 -22.15
N LEU A 22 3.31 -0.34 -20.93
CA LEU A 22 4.56 -0.90 -20.40
C LEU A 22 4.76 -2.35 -20.80
N SER A 23 5.99 -2.69 -21.23
CA SER A 23 6.37 -4.09 -21.39
C SER A 23 6.57 -4.75 -20.03
N LEU A 24 6.43 -6.09 -19.98
CA LEU A 24 6.69 -6.87 -18.78
C LEU A 24 8.11 -6.62 -18.22
N SER A 25 9.11 -6.54 -19.13
CA SER A 25 10.50 -6.30 -18.74
C SER A 25 10.70 -4.90 -18.16
N LYS A 26 10.04 -3.88 -18.73
CA LYS A 26 10.14 -2.50 -18.26
C LYS A 26 9.57 -2.37 -16.85
N LEU A 27 8.32 -2.81 -16.65
CA LEU A 27 7.69 -2.73 -15.33
C LEU A 27 8.45 -3.54 -14.27
N ALA A 28 8.95 -4.72 -14.60
CA ALA A 28 9.75 -5.54 -13.68
C ALA A 28 11.04 -4.83 -13.25
N SER A 29 11.74 -4.22 -14.21
CA SER A 29 12.96 -3.45 -13.96
C SER A 29 12.68 -2.24 -13.05
N ASP A 30 11.65 -1.46 -13.38
CA ASP A 30 11.31 -0.24 -12.65
C ASP A 30 10.85 -0.56 -11.20
N ALA A 31 10.08 -1.63 -11.02
CA ALA A 31 9.64 -2.09 -9.70
C ALA A 31 10.72 -2.87 -8.92
N GLY A 32 11.90 -3.07 -9.48
CA GLY A 32 12.99 -3.81 -8.82
C GLY A 32 12.65 -5.27 -8.52
N ILE A 33 11.88 -5.93 -9.40
CA ILE A 33 11.51 -7.34 -9.27
C ILE A 33 11.96 -8.16 -10.46
N ALA A 34 12.18 -9.46 -10.28
CA ALA A 34 12.54 -10.34 -11.39
C ALA A 34 11.38 -10.43 -12.40
N LYS A 35 11.69 -10.37 -13.71
CA LYS A 35 10.70 -10.50 -14.79
C LYS A 35 9.88 -11.78 -14.67
N SER A 36 10.51 -12.90 -14.29
CA SER A 36 9.83 -14.17 -14.07
C SER A 36 8.83 -14.12 -12.92
N ASN A 37 9.15 -13.36 -11.86
CA ASN A 37 8.22 -13.15 -10.76
C ASN A 37 7.00 -12.32 -11.22
N LEU A 38 7.22 -11.20 -11.91
CA LEU A 38 6.12 -10.38 -12.45
C LEU A 38 5.24 -11.21 -13.41
N SER A 39 5.83 -12.02 -14.27
CA SER A 39 5.08 -12.92 -15.17
C SER A 39 4.18 -13.88 -14.38
N ARG A 40 4.71 -14.50 -13.32
CA ARG A 40 3.91 -15.39 -12.46
C ARG A 40 2.79 -14.66 -11.73
N LEU A 41 3.04 -13.42 -11.29
CA LEU A 41 2.01 -12.60 -10.66
C LEU A 41 0.87 -12.30 -11.62
N GLU A 42 1.16 -11.88 -12.85
CA GLU A 42 0.13 -11.63 -13.88
C GLU A 42 -0.67 -12.89 -14.27
N GLN A 43 -0.04 -14.05 -14.20
CA GLN A 43 -0.70 -15.35 -14.44
C GLN A 43 -1.52 -15.86 -13.25
N GLY A 44 -1.52 -15.14 -12.13
CA GLY A 44 -2.20 -15.59 -10.91
C GLY A 44 -1.55 -16.81 -10.23
N SER A 45 -0.31 -17.13 -10.57
CA SER A 45 0.44 -18.27 -10.02
C SER A 45 1.47 -17.84 -8.96
N GLY A 46 1.54 -16.56 -8.64
CA GLY A 46 2.41 -15.98 -7.62
C GLY A 46 1.62 -15.41 -6.45
N ASN A 47 2.28 -15.29 -5.31
CA ASN A 47 1.75 -14.60 -4.14
C ASN A 47 2.63 -13.37 -3.86
N PRO A 48 2.18 -12.13 -4.18
CA PRO A 48 2.97 -10.94 -3.94
C PRO A 48 3.04 -10.64 -2.45
N THR A 49 4.18 -10.11 -2.00
CA THR A 49 4.26 -9.44 -0.70
C THR A 49 3.58 -8.08 -0.77
N LEU A 50 3.22 -7.53 0.37
CA LEU A 50 2.62 -6.20 0.46
C LEU A 50 3.52 -5.14 -0.18
N ASP A 51 4.84 -5.20 0.06
CA ASP A 51 5.83 -4.30 -0.55
C ASP A 51 5.91 -4.44 -2.07
N THR A 52 5.78 -5.67 -2.58
CA THR A 52 5.73 -5.90 -4.02
C THR A 52 4.51 -5.21 -4.64
N ILE A 53 3.34 -5.28 -3.98
CA ILE A 53 2.12 -4.62 -4.48
C ILE A 53 2.29 -3.10 -4.45
N TRP A 54 2.85 -2.53 -3.38
CA TRP A 54 3.12 -1.10 -3.28
C TRP A 54 4.08 -0.61 -4.37
N ARG A 55 5.21 -1.28 -4.56
CA ARG A 55 6.17 -0.93 -5.62
C ARG A 55 5.53 -0.95 -7.00
N LEU A 56 4.70 -1.95 -7.28
CA LEU A 56 3.97 -2.02 -8.55
C LEU A 56 2.95 -0.89 -8.70
N ALA A 57 2.22 -0.53 -7.64
CA ALA A 57 1.27 0.58 -7.64
C ALA A 57 1.98 1.91 -7.96
N VAL A 58 3.11 2.18 -7.28
CA VAL A 58 3.94 3.39 -7.53
C VAL A 58 4.43 3.43 -8.98
N GLN A 59 4.99 2.33 -9.51
CA GLN A 59 5.51 2.32 -10.89
C GLN A 59 4.42 2.40 -11.96
N LEU A 60 3.21 1.96 -11.62
CA LEU A 60 2.04 2.10 -12.48
C LEU A 60 1.36 3.47 -12.31
N ASP A 61 1.79 4.26 -11.33
CA ASP A 61 1.17 5.52 -10.97
C ASP A 61 -0.35 5.37 -10.79
N VAL A 62 -0.70 4.46 -9.87
CA VAL A 62 -2.09 4.17 -9.49
C VAL A 62 -2.17 3.97 -7.98
N PRO A 63 -3.32 4.29 -7.34
CA PRO A 63 -3.59 3.89 -5.97
C PRO A 63 -3.45 2.38 -5.75
N PHE A 64 -2.99 1.98 -4.56
CA PHE A 64 -2.84 0.57 -4.18
C PHE A 64 -4.17 -0.21 -4.35
N SER A 65 -5.28 0.43 -4.02
CA SER A 65 -6.63 -0.14 -4.14
C SER A 65 -6.95 -0.63 -5.56
N HIS A 66 -6.42 0.00 -6.61
CA HIS A 66 -6.65 -0.40 -7.99
C HIS A 66 -6.08 -1.80 -8.30
N LEU A 67 -5.00 -2.19 -7.64
CA LEU A 67 -4.43 -3.52 -7.79
C LEU A 67 -5.21 -4.58 -6.99
N VAL A 68 -5.74 -4.20 -5.81
CA VAL A 68 -6.39 -5.13 -4.88
C VAL A 68 -7.92 -5.00 -4.84
N SER A 69 -8.51 -4.16 -5.68
CA SER A 69 -9.97 -4.01 -5.81
C SER A 69 -10.64 -5.36 -6.10
N ALA A 70 -11.84 -5.54 -5.58
CA ALA A 70 -12.62 -6.79 -5.63
C ALA A 70 -12.00 -7.98 -4.85
N VAL A 71 -11.07 -7.70 -3.94
CA VAL A 71 -10.46 -8.72 -3.08
C VAL A 71 -10.89 -8.47 -1.63
N ASP A 72 -11.84 -9.27 -1.14
CA ASP A 72 -12.27 -9.21 0.27
C ASP A 72 -11.43 -10.15 1.15
N VAL A 73 -10.11 -9.94 1.15
CA VAL A 73 -9.16 -10.68 2.00
C VAL A 73 -8.16 -9.75 2.64
N SER A 74 -7.78 -10.08 3.87
CA SER A 74 -6.64 -9.44 4.50
C SER A 74 -5.36 -9.90 3.81
N LEU A 75 -4.59 -8.94 3.31
CA LEU A 75 -3.27 -9.15 2.74
C LEU A 75 -2.23 -8.98 3.83
N GLY A 76 -1.16 -9.73 3.79
CA GLY A 76 -0.05 -9.48 4.70
C GLY A 76 0.91 -10.64 4.86
N ASN A 77 2.07 -10.30 5.37
CA ASN A 77 3.15 -11.19 5.77
C ASN A 77 3.94 -10.54 6.92
N ASP A 78 4.80 -11.30 7.55
CA ASP A 78 5.74 -10.79 8.57
C ASP A 78 5.06 -9.99 9.71
N GLY A 79 3.90 -10.48 10.17
CA GLY A 79 3.18 -9.88 11.29
C GLY A 79 2.30 -8.67 10.94
N VAL A 80 2.24 -8.26 9.68
CA VAL A 80 1.36 -7.18 9.21
C VAL A 80 0.19 -7.74 8.42
N GLN A 81 -1.01 -7.25 8.69
CA GLN A 81 -2.22 -7.56 7.91
C GLN A 81 -2.87 -6.25 7.46
N VAL A 82 -3.31 -6.22 6.21
CA VAL A 82 -3.97 -5.08 5.57
C VAL A 82 -5.24 -5.56 4.89
N LYS A 83 -6.34 -4.88 5.13
CA LYS A 83 -7.62 -5.09 4.44
C LYS A 83 -8.11 -3.74 3.90
N LEU A 84 -8.40 -3.67 2.61
CA LEU A 84 -9.08 -2.52 2.02
C LEU A 84 -10.52 -2.47 2.57
N ILE A 85 -10.93 -1.32 3.12
CA ILE A 85 -12.29 -1.07 3.62
C ILE A 85 -13.08 -0.35 2.55
N GLU A 86 -12.50 0.72 2.01
CA GLU A 86 -13.17 1.58 1.04
C GLU A 86 -12.15 2.12 0.05
N GLN A 87 -12.53 2.12 -1.22
CA GLN A 87 -11.80 2.75 -2.32
C GLN A 87 -12.49 4.05 -2.69
N GLY A 88 -11.80 5.17 -2.55
CA GLY A 88 -12.30 6.46 -2.98
C GLY A 88 -12.38 6.58 -4.49
N THR A 89 -13.35 7.34 -4.97
CA THR A 89 -13.55 7.64 -6.40
C THR A 89 -13.47 9.13 -6.69
N ASP A 90 -13.49 9.96 -5.65
CA ASP A 90 -13.49 11.41 -5.76
C ASP A 90 -12.06 11.99 -5.90
N THR A 91 -11.97 13.29 -6.03
CA THR A 91 -10.69 13.99 -6.09
C THR A 91 -10.58 14.98 -4.94
N PRO A 92 -9.55 14.88 -4.08
CA PRO A 92 -8.50 13.84 -4.08
C PRO A 92 -9.08 12.46 -3.76
N GLN A 93 -8.48 11.41 -4.35
CA GLN A 93 -8.86 10.05 -3.99
C GLN A 93 -8.40 9.74 -2.57
N VAL A 94 -9.28 9.15 -1.76
CA VAL A 94 -8.98 8.72 -0.39
C VAL A 94 -9.37 7.27 -0.24
N ASP A 95 -8.39 6.40 -0.02
CA ASP A 95 -8.61 4.99 0.27
C ASP A 95 -8.54 4.75 1.79
N ALA A 96 -9.37 3.84 2.29
CA ALA A 96 -9.37 3.44 3.69
C ALA A 96 -8.98 1.97 3.87
N TYR A 97 -8.08 1.72 4.80
CA TYR A 97 -7.55 0.39 5.11
C TYR A 97 -7.64 0.10 6.60
N TRP A 98 -8.06 -1.12 6.93
CA TRP A 98 -7.88 -1.69 8.25
C TRP A 98 -6.52 -2.39 8.29
N MET A 99 -5.69 -2.03 9.26
CA MET A 99 -4.38 -2.64 9.45
C MET A 99 -4.22 -3.19 10.86
N SER A 100 -3.46 -4.27 10.97
CA SER A 100 -2.98 -4.78 12.24
C SER A 100 -1.52 -5.22 12.16
N CYS A 101 -0.77 -4.95 13.23
CA CYS A 101 0.63 -5.35 13.38
C CYS A 101 0.78 -6.23 14.62
N ALA A 102 1.44 -7.38 14.44
CA ALA A 102 1.77 -8.30 15.52
C ALA A 102 2.79 -7.67 16.51
N PRO A 103 2.92 -8.23 17.72
CA PRO A 103 3.98 -7.81 18.64
C PRO A 103 5.37 -7.87 18.02
N ASN A 104 6.23 -6.92 18.41
CA ASN A 104 7.63 -6.81 17.96
C ASN A 104 7.78 -6.76 16.42
N THR A 105 6.82 -6.15 15.75
CA THR A 105 6.87 -5.91 14.31
C THR A 105 7.53 -4.56 14.02
N GLU A 106 8.45 -4.54 13.08
CA GLU A 106 8.95 -3.34 12.43
C GLU A 106 8.73 -3.49 10.93
N ARG A 107 7.83 -2.68 10.38
CA ARG A 107 7.61 -2.56 8.95
C ARG A 107 8.17 -1.23 8.47
N LYS A 108 9.07 -1.29 7.51
CA LYS A 108 9.52 -0.13 6.73
C LYS A 108 8.75 -0.12 5.41
N ALA A 109 7.98 0.91 5.19
CA ALA A 109 7.25 1.14 3.96
C ALA A 109 8.06 2.08 3.06
N GLU A 110 8.10 1.77 1.77
CA GLU A 110 8.69 2.66 0.78
C GLU A 110 7.78 3.87 0.54
N ALA A 111 8.34 4.95 -0.02
CA ALA A 111 7.58 6.12 -0.39
C ALA A 111 6.46 5.77 -1.38
N HIS A 112 5.31 6.38 -1.20
CA HIS A 112 4.20 6.36 -2.15
C HIS A 112 4.43 7.42 -3.26
N SER A 113 3.47 7.59 -4.15
CA SER A 113 3.49 8.65 -5.16
C SER A 113 3.56 10.03 -4.50
N SER A 114 4.06 11.02 -5.23
CA SER A 114 4.19 12.40 -4.76
C SER A 114 2.87 12.96 -4.22
N ASN A 115 2.96 13.82 -3.21
CA ASN A 115 1.79 14.44 -2.55
C ASN A 115 0.81 13.45 -1.92
N THR A 116 1.28 12.26 -1.54
CA THR A 116 0.47 11.29 -0.80
C THR A 116 0.64 11.50 0.70
N TYR A 117 -0.49 11.46 1.41
CA TYR A 117 -0.54 11.58 2.87
C TYR A 117 -1.20 10.35 3.47
N GLU A 118 -0.70 9.92 4.61
CA GLU A 118 -1.36 8.92 5.45
C GLU A 118 -1.85 9.53 6.75
N THR A 119 -3.09 9.21 7.10
CA THR A 119 -3.62 9.48 8.44
C THR A 119 -3.87 8.16 9.13
N ILE A 120 -3.22 7.97 10.27
CA ILE A 120 -3.33 6.78 11.12
C ILE A 120 -4.22 7.12 12.31
N LEU A 121 -5.24 6.28 12.56
CA LEU A 121 -6.05 6.30 13.79
C LEU A 121 -5.89 4.96 14.50
N VAL A 122 -5.29 4.97 15.69
CA VAL A 122 -5.12 3.73 16.47
C VAL A 122 -6.45 3.35 17.14
N ILE A 123 -6.92 2.14 16.86
CA ILE A 123 -8.15 1.55 17.42
C ILE A 123 -7.85 0.80 18.72
N SER A 124 -6.76 0.01 18.73
CA SER A 124 -6.32 -0.74 19.90
C SER A 124 -4.81 -0.94 19.91
N GLY A 125 -4.24 -1.07 21.10
CA GLY A 125 -2.79 -1.21 21.29
C GLY A 125 -2.06 0.13 21.22
N SER A 126 -0.79 0.07 20.82
CA SER A 126 0.06 1.24 20.59
C SER A 126 0.91 1.04 19.35
N LEU A 127 1.10 2.08 18.58
CA LEU A 127 1.84 2.08 17.32
C LEU A 127 2.80 3.27 17.28
N GLU A 128 4.07 3.00 17.01
CA GLU A 128 5.00 4.05 16.58
C GLU A 128 4.97 4.12 15.05
N THR A 129 4.67 5.31 14.50
CA THR A 129 4.53 5.52 13.06
C THR A 129 4.97 6.92 12.65
N GLY A 130 5.27 7.08 11.36
CA GLY A 130 5.69 8.33 10.74
C GLY A 130 6.91 8.15 9.85
N THR A 131 7.43 9.24 9.31
CA THR A 131 8.66 9.25 8.49
C THR A 131 9.90 9.09 9.36
N GLU A 132 11.00 8.60 8.77
CA GLU A 132 12.28 8.48 9.49
C GLU A 132 12.69 9.83 10.09
N GLY A 133 12.98 9.86 11.38
CA GLY A 133 13.32 11.08 12.14
C GLY A 133 12.12 11.90 12.64
N ASN A 134 10.88 11.56 12.25
CA ASN A 134 9.66 12.22 12.72
C ASN A 134 8.57 11.17 13.01
N THR A 135 8.88 10.20 13.86
CA THR A 135 7.92 9.22 14.33
C THR A 135 7.19 9.70 15.58
N ARG A 136 5.96 9.20 15.76
CA ARG A 136 5.17 9.38 16.98
C ARG A 136 4.69 8.03 17.51
N LEU A 137 4.71 7.87 18.81
CA LEU A 137 4.04 6.77 19.50
C LEU A 137 2.59 7.18 19.74
N LEU A 138 1.67 6.44 19.15
CA LEU A 138 0.21 6.65 19.28
C LEU A 138 -0.38 5.54 20.13
N ILE A 139 -1.35 5.88 20.96
CA ILE A 139 -2.19 4.93 21.70
C ILE A 139 -3.61 4.95 21.15
N ALA A 140 -4.45 4.03 21.63
CA ALA A 140 -5.85 3.92 21.20
C ALA A 140 -6.60 5.25 21.32
N GLY A 141 -7.27 5.68 20.26
CA GLY A 141 -7.99 6.95 20.13
C GLY A 141 -7.13 8.11 19.58
N GLU A 142 -5.82 7.96 19.50
CA GLU A 142 -4.96 9.00 18.92
C GLU A 142 -4.79 8.84 17.41
N CYS A 143 -4.60 9.97 16.72
CA CYS A 143 -4.35 9.99 15.30
C CYS A 143 -3.12 10.87 14.97
N PHE A 144 -2.52 10.56 13.81
CA PHE A 144 -1.39 11.29 13.27
C PHE A 144 -1.41 11.26 11.75
N THR A 145 -1.20 12.42 11.13
CA THR A 145 -1.06 12.54 9.67
C THR A 145 0.37 12.92 9.33
N PHE A 146 0.94 12.25 8.34
CA PHE A 146 2.28 12.54 7.82
C PHE A 146 2.34 12.39 6.30
N SER A 147 3.36 12.97 5.67
CA SER A 147 3.63 12.79 4.25
C SER A 147 4.13 11.37 4.00
N ALA A 148 3.42 10.63 3.16
CA ALA A 148 3.76 9.25 2.81
C ALA A 148 4.52 9.14 1.47
N ASP A 149 4.83 10.26 0.83
CA ASP A 149 5.75 10.35 -0.31
C ASP A 149 7.24 10.21 0.11
N MET A 150 7.48 9.92 1.37
CA MET A 150 8.77 9.56 1.96
C MET A 150 8.71 8.19 2.61
N PRO A 151 9.85 7.47 2.75
CA PRO A 151 9.91 6.24 3.51
C PRO A 151 9.41 6.44 4.95
N HIS A 152 8.58 5.54 5.42
CA HIS A 152 7.93 5.63 6.73
C HIS A 152 7.84 4.26 7.40
N VAL A 153 7.50 4.25 8.68
CA VAL A 153 7.58 3.06 9.51
C VAL A 153 6.31 2.82 10.32
N TYR A 154 6.07 1.54 10.61
CA TYR A 154 5.10 1.06 11.58
C TYR A 154 5.81 0.12 12.54
N ARG A 155 5.83 0.45 13.82
CA ARG A 155 6.49 -0.36 14.85
C ARG A 155 5.55 -0.63 16.01
N THR A 156 5.53 -1.90 16.42
CA THR A 156 4.85 -2.34 17.64
C THR A 156 5.86 -2.83 18.65
N LYS A 157 5.52 -2.72 19.94
CA LYS A 157 6.27 -3.36 21.03
C LYS A 157 5.70 -4.75 21.32
N ASP A 158 5.43 -5.04 22.55
CA ASP A 158 5.04 -6.33 23.10
C ASP A 158 3.57 -6.74 22.83
N ARG A 159 2.78 -5.88 22.19
CA ARG A 159 1.34 -6.10 21.94
C ARG A 159 0.98 -5.83 20.50
N TRP A 160 -0.12 -6.43 20.07
CA TRP A 160 -0.78 -6.12 18.83
C TRP A 160 -1.24 -4.67 18.79
N ALA A 161 -1.09 -4.04 17.64
CA ALA A 161 -1.76 -2.78 17.33
C ALA A 161 -2.74 -2.99 16.17
N THR A 162 -3.93 -2.39 16.30
CA THR A 162 -4.95 -2.34 15.24
C THR A 162 -5.29 -0.88 14.98
N PHE A 163 -5.31 -0.49 13.72
CA PHE A 163 -5.47 0.90 13.34
C PHE A 163 -6.15 1.03 11.97
N LEU A 164 -6.80 2.17 11.78
CA LEU A 164 -7.31 2.60 10.49
C LEU A 164 -6.22 3.46 9.81
N VAL A 165 -6.01 3.22 8.54
CA VAL A 165 -5.17 4.07 7.67
C VAL A 165 -6.07 4.66 6.60
N THR A 166 -6.06 5.98 6.44
CA THR A 166 -6.57 6.63 5.24
C THR A 166 -5.40 7.15 4.44
N ILE A 167 -5.39 6.83 3.15
CA ILE A 167 -4.37 7.29 2.21
C ILE A 167 -5.02 8.28 1.27
N THR A 168 -4.57 9.53 1.32
CA THR A 168 -5.01 10.59 0.43
C THR A 168 -3.98 10.77 -0.67
N TYR A 169 -4.39 10.55 -1.91
CA TYR A 169 -3.54 10.72 -3.10
C TYR A 169 -3.73 12.12 -3.64
N GLY A 170 -2.68 12.94 -3.55
CA GLY A 170 -2.67 14.29 -4.14
C GLY A 170 -2.64 14.22 -5.67
N LYS A 171 -3.17 15.25 -6.33
CA LYS A 171 -2.92 15.44 -7.76
C LYS A 171 -1.45 15.76 -7.98
N GLU A 172 -0.81 15.17 -9.00
CA GLU A 172 0.36 15.81 -9.61
C GLU A 172 -0.05 17.22 -10.01
N GLY A 173 0.75 18.20 -9.60
CA GLY A 173 0.50 19.59 -9.93
C GLY A 173 0.43 19.75 -11.45
N GLY A 174 -0.77 19.90 -11.99
CA GLY A 174 -0.91 20.53 -13.27
C GLY A 174 -0.25 21.90 -13.16
N HIS A 175 0.72 22.18 -13.99
CA HIS A 175 1.15 23.55 -14.22
C HIS A 175 -0.10 24.30 -14.64
N ASP A 176 -0.69 25.06 -13.72
CA ASP A 176 -1.59 26.14 -14.10
C ASP A 176 -0.71 27.16 -14.84
N GLU A 177 -0.67 27.06 -16.16
CA GLU A 177 -0.21 28.14 -17.01
C GLU A 177 -1.22 29.28 -16.82
N TYR A 178 -0.78 30.33 -16.12
CA TYR A 178 -1.39 31.64 -16.18
C TYR A 178 -0.70 32.47 -17.25
#